data_c2d2a54b315fdcf199311e56776591dc
#
_entry.id   c2d2a54b315fdcf199311e56776591dc
#
_cell.length_a   1.000
_cell.length_b   1.000
_cell.length_c   1.000
_cell.angle_alpha   90.00
_cell.angle_beta   90.00
_cell.angle_gamma   90.00
#
_symmetry.space_group_name_H-M   'P 1'
#
loop_
_entity.id
_entity.type
_entity.pdbx_description
1 polymer ?
#
loop_
_entity_poly.entity_id
_entity_poly.type
_entity_poly.pdbx_seq_one_letter_code
_entity_poly.pdbx_strand_id
1 'polypeptide(L)'
;MCSKFVEENYDVVVVGAGHAGCEAALACARLGLETIVFTVSVDSIALMPCNPNIGGSSKGHLVREIDALGGEMGKNIDKTFIQSKMLNKSKGPAVHSLRAQADKAEYSMEMRKTLQNTDHLTIRQGEVSEIVTDENNNIVGAKTTSGALYHCKAIVLCTGTYLRARCLTGEMITHTGPNGLLAANHLTQSLIDHGIEMRRFKTGTPARVDKRSLDFSKMEEQFGDERVVPFSFTTDPESVQIDQVSCWLTYTNSKTHEIIRNNLDRSPIYAGIIEGTGPRYCPSIEDKVVKFAEKERHQIFIEPEGLNTNEMYVGGMSSSMPEDVQYEMYRTLPGLENVKIVRDAYAIEYDCCLLYTSPSPRDCS
;
A
#
# COMPACT_ATOMS: atom_id res chain seq x y z
N MET A 1 7.18 -18.51 -39.69
CA MET A 1 7.06 -17.04 -39.62
C MET A 1 7.80 -16.61 -38.37
N CYS A 2 8.85 -15.78 -38.52
CA CYS A 2 9.54 -15.23 -37.35
C CYS A 2 8.58 -14.22 -36.75
N SER A 3 8.04 -14.49 -35.54
CA SER A 3 7.21 -13.54 -34.80
C SER A 3 8.10 -12.36 -34.42
N LYS A 4 7.85 -11.18 -34.99
CA LYS A 4 8.52 -9.95 -34.58
C LYS A 4 7.87 -9.50 -33.26
N PHE A 5 8.60 -9.62 -32.17
CA PHE A 5 8.24 -8.99 -30.89
C PHE A 5 8.62 -7.51 -30.92
N VAL A 6 7.99 -6.74 -30.04
CA VAL A 6 8.37 -5.34 -29.79
C VAL A 6 9.77 -5.32 -29.16
N GLU A 7 10.62 -4.44 -29.65
CA GLU A 7 11.98 -4.22 -29.12
C GLU A 7 12.23 -2.71 -29.06
N GLU A 8 12.49 -2.19 -27.86
CA GLU A 8 12.67 -0.78 -27.57
C GLU A 8 13.89 -0.56 -26.66
N ASN A 9 14.43 0.67 -26.64
CA ASN A 9 15.61 1.01 -25.88
C ASN A 9 15.32 2.13 -24.88
N TYR A 10 15.76 1.95 -23.66
CA TYR A 10 15.67 2.90 -22.55
C TYR A 10 16.99 2.92 -21.75
N ASP A 11 17.20 3.92 -20.92
CA ASP A 11 18.28 3.89 -19.95
C ASP A 11 17.89 3.06 -18.71
N VAL A 12 16.65 3.25 -18.24
CA VAL A 12 16.17 2.59 -17.02
C VAL A 12 14.78 1.97 -17.23
N VAL A 13 14.60 0.75 -16.77
CA VAL A 13 13.30 0.09 -16.62
C VAL A 13 12.89 0.08 -15.14
N VAL A 14 11.72 0.59 -14.82
CA VAL A 14 11.12 0.54 -13.49
C VAL A 14 9.97 -0.47 -13.48
N VAL A 15 10.02 -1.45 -12.59
CA VAL A 15 9.02 -2.52 -12.50
C VAL A 15 8.09 -2.29 -11.32
N GLY A 16 6.87 -1.86 -11.61
CA GLY A 16 5.84 -1.50 -10.65
C GLY A 16 5.67 0.01 -10.50
N ALA A 17 4.43 0.51 -10.62
CA ALA A 17 4.07 1.91 -10.48
C ALA A 17 3.28 2.18 -9.19
N GLY A 18 3.62 1.51 -8.10
CA GLY A 18 3.27 1.90 -6.74
C GLY A 18 4.08 3.14 -6.31
N HIS A 19 3.97 3.56 -5.04
CA HIS A 19 4.65 4.77 -4.56
C HIS A 19 6.17 4.75 -4.84
N ALA A 20 6.85 3.65 -4.53
CA ALA A 20 8.29 3.51 -4.78
C ALA A 20 8.65 3.61 -6.26
N GLY A 21 7.85 2.97 -7.13
CA GLY A 21 8.08 3.00 -8.57
C GLY A 21 7.80 4.38 -9.18
N CYS A 22 6.79 5.09 -8.70
CA CYS A 22 6.53 6.47 -9.13
C CYS A 22 7.72 7.38 -8.78
N GLU A 23 8.23 7.29 -7.55
CA GLU A 23 9.40 8.08 -7.12
C GLU A 23 10.66 7.73 -7.92
N ALA A 24 10.92 6.43 -8.14
CA ALA A 24 12.08 5.98 -8.93
C ALA A 24 11.99 6.46 -10.38
N ALA A 25 10.82 6.31 -11.01
CA ALA A 25 10.60 6.71 -12.40
C ALA A 25 10.76 8.23 -12.59
N LEU A 26 10.14 9.01 -11.69
CA LEU A 26 10.28 10.48 -11.71
C LEU A 26 11.71 10.94 -11.46
N ALA A 27 12.43 10.30 -10.53
CA ALA A 27 13.82 10.63 -10.25
C ALA A 27 14.72 10.38 -11.48
N CYS A 28 14.60 9.21 -12.11
CA CYS A 28 15.35 8.87 -13.31
C CYS A 28 15.04 9.82 -14.47
N ALA A 29 13.77 10.08 -14.74
CA ALA A 29 13.36 10.98 -15.83
C ALA A 29 13.83 12.43 -15.61
N ARG A 30 13.75 12.95 -14.38
CA ARG A 30 14.24 14.27 -14.00
C ARG A 30 15.76 14.42 -14.11
N LEU A 31 16.50 13.32 -14.08
CA LEU A 31 17.94 13.28 -14.39
C LEU A 31 18.21 13.23 -15.90
N GLY A 32 17.20 13.25 -16.75
CA GLY A 32 17.30 13.18 -18.22
C GLY A 32 17.56 11.78 -18.76
N LEU A 33 17.24 10.74 -18.00
CA LEU A 33 17.35 9.34 -18.43
C LEU A 33 16.06 8.90 -19.10
N GLU A 34 16.14 8.33 -20.30
CA GLU A 34 15.00 7.69 -20.95
C GLU A 34 14.51 6.51 -20.10
N THR A 35 13.35 6.67 -19.50
CA THR A 35 12.83 5.77 -18.47
C THR A 35 11.49 5.20 -18.88
N ILE A 36 11.30 3.89 -18.69
CA ILE A 36 10.00 3.24 -18.83
C ILE A 36 9.58 2.64 -17.49
N VAL A 37 8.32 2.90 -17.08
CA VAL A 37 7.72 2.28 -15.89
C VAL A 37 6.61 1.32 -16.27
N PHE A 38 6.72 0.09 -15.78
CA PHE A 38 5.72 -0.96 -15.98
C PHE A 38 4.74 -1.03 -14.82
N THR A 39 3.47 -1.26 -15.14
CA THR A 39 2.41 -1.52 -14.16
C THR A 39 1.46 -2.59 -14.67
N VAL A 40 0.89 -3.39 -13.78
CA VAL A 40 -0.15 -4.38 -14.13
C VAL A 40 -1.48 -3.71 -14.55
N SER A 41 -1.70 -2.46 -14.10
CA SER A 41 -2.83 -1.63 -14.52
C SER A 41 -2.48 -0.15 -14.39
N VAL A 42 -2.68 0.62 -15.46
CA VAL A 42 -2.48 2.08 -15.45
C VAL A 42 -3.43 2.78 -14.47
N ASP A 43 -4.62 2.21 -14.25
CA ASP A 43 -5.61 2.76 -13.33
C ASP A 43 -5.25 2.52 -11.85
N SER A 44 -4.23 1.70 -11.58
CA SER A 44 -3.72 1.41 -10.23
C SER A 44 -2.39 2.10 -9.90
N ILE A 45 -1.96 3.07 -10.69
CA ILE A 45 -0.76 3.88 -10.40
C ILE A 45 -0.94 4.57 -9.05
N ALA A 46 0.07 4.47 -8.17
CA ALA A 46 0.06 5.01 -6.81
C ALA A 46 -1.18 4.60 -5.98
N LEU A 47 -1.78 3.45 -6.29
CA LEU A 47 -2.91 2.93 -5.54
C LEU A 47 -2.55 2.75 -4.06
N MET A 48 -3.48 3.14 -3.19
CA MET A 48 -3.43 2.88 -1.75
C MET A 48 -4.33 1.68 -1.41
N PRO A 49 -3.89 0.43 -1.57
CA PRO A 49 -4.77 -0.72 -1.44
C PRO A 49 -5.17 -1.03 0.00
N CYS A 50 -4.47 -0.48 0.97
CA CYS A 50 -4.75 -0.64 2.39
C CYS A 50 -5.19 0.71 2.98
N ASN A 51 -4.33 1.37 3.71
CA ASN A 51 -4.61 2.57 4.48
C ASN A 51 -4.74 3.80 3.56
N PRO A 52 -5.81 4.62 3.71
CA PRO A 52 -6.00 5.85 2.93
C PRO A 52 -5.18 7.04 3.45
N ASN A 53 -4.05 6.79 4.11
CA ASN A 53 -3.25 7.84 4.73
C ASN A 53 -1.82 7.87 4.21
N ILE A 54 -1.27 9.08 4.07
CA ILE A 54 0.16 9.33 3.91
C ILE A 54 0.73 9.81 5.24
N GLY A 55 1.93 9.33 5.60
CA GLY A 55 2.61 9.69 6.83
C GLY A 55 2.11 8.94 8.05
N GLY A 56 2.02 9.65 9.18
CA GLY A 56 1.79 9.07 10.50
C GLY A 56 3.09 8.81 11.26
N SER A 57 2.99 8.25 12.47
CA SER A 57 4.16 8.03 13.34
C SER A 57 5.27 7.25 12.64
N SER A 58 6.48 7.76 12.64
CA SER A 58 7.69 7.25 11.98
C SER A 58 7.64 7.24 10.44
N LYS A 59 6.50 7.48 9.82
CA LYS A 59 6.34 7.50 8.35
C LYS A 59 6.34 8.92 7.79
N GLY A 60 5.74 9.88 8.51
CA GLY A 60 5.70 11.29 8.08
C GLY A 60 7.09 11.89 7.89
N HIS A 61 8.06 11.50 8.70
CA HIS A 61 9.47 11.91 8.57
C HIS A 61 10.05 11.43 7.23
N LEU A 62 9.84 10.14 6.87
CA LEU A 62 10.33 9.57 5.62
C LEU A 62 9.73 10.27 4.39
N VAL A 63 8.45 10.64 4.42
CA VAL A 63 7.83 11.40 3.34
C VAL A 63 8.51 12.77 3.17
N ARG A 64 8.83 13.45 4.27
CA ARG A 64 9.54 14.73 4.23
C ARG A 64 10.99 14.60 3.78
N GLU A 65 11.66 13.50 4.13
CA GLU A 65 13.01 13.20 3.64
C GLU A 65 13.01 12.97 2.12
N ILE A 66 12.02 12.22 1.61
CA ILE A 66 11.83 12.02 0.16
C ILE A 66 11.54 13.36 -0.53
N ASP A 67 10.66 14.20 0.03
CA ASP A 67 10.34 15.52 -0.49
C ASP A 67 11.58 16.44 -0.55
N ALA A 68 12.41 16.43 0.50
CA ALA A 68 13.67 17.20 0.54
C ALA A 68 14.65 16.79 -0.56
N LEU A 69 14.56 15.56 -1.07
CA LEU A 69 15.32 15.05 -2.21
C LEU A 69 14.64 15.32 -3.56
N GLY A 70 13.53 16.05 -3.56
CA GLY A 70 12.78 16.38 -4.78
C GLY A 70 11.68 15.39 -5.16
N GLY A 71 11.30 14.50 -4.24
CA GLY A 71 10.23 13.51 -4.44
C GLY A 71 8.85 14.12 -4.66
N GLU A 72 7.90 13.30 -5.05
CA GLU A 72 6.56 13.73 -5.45
C GLU A 72 5.46 13.42 -4.43
N MET A 73 5.68 12.42 -3.56
CA MET A 73 4.66 11.96 -2.61
C MET A 73 4.13 13.09 -1.71
N GLY A 74 5.01 13.96 -1.21
CA GLY A 74 4.65 15.11 -0.39
C GLY A 74 3.79 16.11 -1.16
N LYS A 75 4.18 16.46 -2.37
CA LYS A 75 3.44 17.38 -3.26
C LYS A 75 2.09 16.81 -3.68
N ASN A 76 2.05 15.52 -3.97
CA ASN A 76 0.82 14.84 -4.41
C ASN A 76 -0.22 14.77 -3.28
N ILE A 77 0.20 14.47 -2.05
CA ILE A 77 -0.74 14.44 -0.93
C ILE A 77 -1.23 15.85 -0.55
N ASP A 78 -0.39 16.88 -0.67
CA ASP A 78 -0.80 18.26 -0.40
C ASP A 78 -1.90 18.75 -1.34
N LYS A 79 -2.04 18.17 -2.54
CA LYS A 79 -3.11 18.47 -3.49
C LYS A 79 -4.38 17.65 -3.27
N THR A 80 -4.29 16.51 -2.59
CA THR A 80 -5.34 15.47 -2.62
C THR A 80 -5.77 14.98 -1.23
N PHE A 81 -5.26 15.59 -0.16
CA PHE A 81 -5.71 15.26 1.18
C PHE A 81 -7.11 15.80 1.46
N ILE A 82 -7.82 15.11 2.36
CA ILE A 82 -9.15 15.49 2.84
C ILE A 82 -9.18 15.76 4.34
N GLN A 83 -8.13 15.33 5.05
CA GLN A 83 -7.88 15.69 6.45
C GLN A 83 -6.37 15.63 6.72
N SER A 84 -5.87 16.56 7.55
CA SER A 84 -4.48 16.55 8.00
C SER A 84 -4.38 16.73 9.52
N LYS A 85 -3.44 16.01 10.13
CA LYS A 85 -3.22 16.05 11.58
C LYS A 85 -1.76 15.84 11.93
N MET A 86 -1.22 16.70 12.81
CA MET A 86 0.07 16.48 13.43
C MET A 86 -0.09 15.56 14.63
N LEU A 87 0.49 14.38 14.56
CA LEU A 87 0.48 13.39 15.63
C LEU A 87 1.58 13.67 16.66
N ASN A 88 1.40 13.16 17.86
CA ASN A 88 2.38 13.21 18.98
C ASN A 88 2.73 14.62 19.47
N LYS A 89 1.87 15.62 19.28
CA LYS A 89 2.11 17.00 19.72
C LYS A 89 2.49 17.10 21.20
N SER A 90 1.95 16.21 22.05
CA SER A 90 2.24 16.18 23.49
C SER A 90 3.61 15.57 23.86
N LYS A 91 4.30 14.93 22.89
CA LYS A 91 5.54 14.18 23.15
C LYS A 91 6.82 14.92 22.75
N GLY A 92 6.68 16.15 22.27
CA GLY A 92 7.78 17.01 21.85
C GLY A 92 8.10 16.94 20.34
N PRO A 93 8.80 17.96 19.82
CA PRO A 93 8.97 18.18 18.38
C PRO A 93 9.67 17.04 17.62
N ALA A 94 10.60 16.33 18.26
CA ALA A 94 11.37 15.26 17.63
C ALA A 94 10.52 14.07 17.15
N VAL A 95 9.32 13.91 17.71
CA VAL A 95 8.39 12.83 17.35
C VAL A 95 7.08 13.35 16.75
N HIS A 96 6.97 14.66 16.50
CA HIS A 96 5.86 15.22 15.74
C HIS A 96 5.84 14.58 14.36
N SER A 97 4.70 14.07 13.93
CA SER A 97 4.59 13.36 12.66
C SER A 97 3.30 13.74 11.94
N LEU A 98 3.44 14.30 10.76
CA LEU A 98 2.30 14.59 9.89
C LEU A 98 1.63 13.31 9.44
N ARG A 99 0.30 13.34 9.42
CA ARG A 99 -0.56 12.34 8.81
C ARG A 99 -1.64 13.05 8.02
N ALA A 100 -1.76 12.73 6.75
CA ALA A 100 -2.82 13.22 5.89
C ALA A 100 -3.68 12.07 5.39
N GLN A 101 -5.00 12.22 5.54
CA GLN A 101 -6.02 11.37 4.94
C GLN A 101 -6.15 11.77 3.49
N ALA A 102 -5.96 10.84 2.57
CA ALA A 102 -6.09 11.09 1.14
C ALA A 102 -7.51 10.83 0.63
N ASP A 103 -7.96 11.61 -0.35
CA ASP A 103 -8.87 11.07 -1.36
C ASP A 103 -8.07 10.13 -2.25
N LYS A 104 -8.31 8.82 -2.11
CA LYS A 104 -7.48 7.80 -2.80
C LYS A 104 -7.60 7.86 -4.31
N ALA A 105 -8.78 8.18 -4.82
CA ALA A 105 -9.03 8.28 -6.26
C ALA A 105 -8.27 9.48 -6.85
N GLU A 106 -8.42 10.63 -6.21
CA GLU A 106 -7.73 11.87 -6.61
C GLU A 106 -6.20 11.73 -6.48
N TYR A 107 -5.70 11.09 -5.42
CA TYR A 107 -4.28 10.86 -5.21
C TYR A 107 -3.67 10.01 -6.35
N SER A 108 -4.33 8.92 -6.73
CA SER A 108 -3.90 8.07 -7.83
C SER A 108 -3.96 8.81 -9.17
N MET A 109 -5.05 9.56 -9.41
CA MET A 109 -5.24 10.33 -10.63
C MET A 109 -4.20 11.45 -10.79
N GLU A 110 -3.92 12.21 -9.74
CA GLU A 110 -2.94 13.29 -9.78
C GLU A 110 -1.50 12.75 -9.95
N MET A 111 -1.14 11.64 -9.29
CA MET A 111 0.17 11.00 -9.51
C MET A 111 0.31 10.48 -10.93
N ARG A 112 -0.72 9.85 -11.48
CA ARG A 112 -0.74 9.40 -12.89
C ARG A 112 -0.56 10.56 -13.84
N LYS A 113 -1.24 11.69 -13.61
CA LYS A 113 -1.10 12.92 -14.40
C LYS A 113 0.34 13.47 -14.33
N THR A 114 0.95 13.47 -13.16
CA THR A 114 2.35 13.89 -12.98
C THR A 114 3.28 13.02 -13.82
N LEU A 115 3.17 11.69 -13.74
CA LEU A 115 3.98 10.77 -14.54
C LEU A 115 3.79 10.98 -16.04
N GLN A 116 2.54 11.13 -16.50
CA GLN A 116 2.21 11.32 -17.92
C GLN A 116 2.73 12.63 -18.52
N ASN A 117 2.93 13.65 -17.70
CA ASN A 117 3.42 14.95 -18.12
C ASN A 117 4.92 15.17 -17.82
N THR A 118 5.64 14.12 -17.42
CA THR A 118 7.08 14.18 -17.18
C THR A 118 7.84 13.77 -18.43
N ASP A 119 8.72 14.63 -18.91
CA ASP A 119 9.60 14.35 -20.05
C ASP A 119 10.50 13.15 -19.74
N HIS A 120 10.94 12.41 -20.76
CA HIS A 120 11.78 11.21 -20.64
C HIS A 120 11.14 10.05 -19.86
N LEU A 121 9.81 10.06 -19.66
CA LEU A 121 9.09 9.00 -18.93
C LEU A 121 7.99 8.38 -19.77
N THR A 122 8.12 7.09 -20.02
CA THR A 122 7.10 6.26 -20.69
C THR A 122 6.39 5.39 -19.67
N ILE A 123 5.06 5.31 -19.73
CA ILE A 123 4.24 4.42 -18.91
C ILE A 123 3.76 3.25 -19.78
N ARG A 124 3.96 2.03 -19.30
CA ARG A 124 3.52 0.82 -20.02
C ARG A 124 2.73 -0.11 -19.12
N GLN A 125 1.51 -0.46 -19.54
CA GLN A 125 0.80 -1.56 -18.91
C GLN A 125 1.33 -2.89 -19.41
N GLY A 126 1.76 -3.74 -18.50
CA GLY A 126 2.29 -5.07 -18.78
C GLY A 126 3.00 -5.66 -17.57
N GLU A 127 3.14 -6.97 -17.56
CA GLU A 127 3.92 -7.70 -16.56
C GLU A 127 5.32 -7.97 -17.11
N VAL A 128 6.34 -7.53 -16.39
CA VAL A 128 7.72 -7.94 -16.61
C VAL A 128 7.89 -9.34 -16.04
N SER A 129 8.38 -10.25 -16.88
CA SER A 129 8.52 -11.67 -16.54
C SER A 129 9.97 -12.14 -16.37
N GLU A 130 10.90 -11.39 -16.94
CA GLU A 130 12.30 -11.83 -17.00
C GLU A 130 13.27 -10.64 -16.98
N ILE A 131 14.35 -10.76 -16.22
CA ILE A 131 15.53 -9.93 -16.32
C ILE A 131 16.48 -10.59 -17.33
N VAL A 132 16.97 -9.79 -18.29
CA VAL A 132 17.88 -10.28 -19.34
C VAL A 132 19.27 -9.75 -19.06
N THR A 133 20.27 -10.65 -19.03
CA THR A 133 21.67 -10.33 -18.82
C THR A 133 22.53 -10.84 -19.97
N ASP A 134 23.73 -10.26 -20.13
CA ASP A 134 24.77 -10.77 -21.02
C ASP A 134 25.56 -11.94 -20.40
N GLU A 135 26.54 -12.45 -21.12
CA GLU A 135 27.43 -13.54 -20.68
C GLU A 135 28.25 -13.19 -19.41
N ASN A 136 28.36 -11.89 -19.07
CA ASN A 136 29.07 -11.39 -17.89
C ASN A 136 28.13 -11.02 -16.73
N ASN A 137 26.84 -11.41 -16.82
CA ASN A 137 25.79 -11.04 -15.88
C ASN A 137 25.49 -9.53 -15.79
N ASN A 138 25.84 -8.73 -16.78
CA ASN A 138 25.40 -7.34 -16.84
C ASN A 138 23.98 -7.28 -17.34
N ILE A 139 23.16 -6.38 -16.77
CA ILE A 139 21.80 -6.12 -17.22
C ILE A 139 21.84 -5.60 -18.66
N VAL A 140 21.06 -6.21 -19.54
CA VAL A 140 20.88 -5.75 -20.94
C VAL A 140 19.42 -5.44 -21.27
N GLY A 141 18.47 -5.85 -20.42
CA GLY A 141 17.06 -5.54 -20.64
C GLY A 141 16.08 -6.28 -19.72
N ALA A 142 14.82 -5.98 -19.92
CA ALA A 142 13.69 -6.64 -19.28
C ALA A 142 12.72 -7.17 -20.36
N LYS A 143 12.16 -8.36 -20.14
CA LYS A 143 11.21 -8.98 -21.03
C LYS A 143 9.84 -9.07 -20.39
N THR A 144 8.80 -8.86 -21.17
CA THR A 144 7.42 -8.96 -20.69
C THR A 144 6.83 -10.33 -21.01
N THR A 145 5.72 -10.66 -20.35
CA THR A 145 4.94 -11.89 -20.62
C THR A 145 4.46 -11.98 -22.06
N SER A 146 4.32 -10.87 -22.77
CA SER A 146 3.98 -10.84 -24.20
C SER A 146 5.17 -11.12 -25.13
N GLY A 147 6.39 -11.31 -24.58
CA GLY A 147 7.62 -11.56 -25.33
C GLY A 147 8.34 -10.29 -25.82
N ALA A 148 7.83 -9.10 -25.52
CA ALA A 148 8.52 -7.86 -25.87
C ALA A 148 9.79 -7.68 -25.01
N LEU A 149 10.85 -7.17 -25.63
CA LEU A 149 12.15 -6.90 -25.01
C LEU A 149 12.41 -5.39 -24.93
N TYR A 150 12.74 -4.91 -23.74
CA TYR A 150 13.08 -3.54 -23.46
C TYR A 150 14.52 -3.47 -22.99
N HIS A 151 15.41 -3.05 -23.89
CA HIS A 151 16.83 -2.90 -23.57
C HIS A 151 17.02 -1.78 -22.57
N CYS A 152 17.90 -2.00 -21.57
CA CYS A 152 18.22 -0.98 -20.59
C CYS A 152 19.59 -1.24 -19.94
N LYS A 153 20.11 -0.20 -19.27
CA LYS A 153 21.33 -0.26 -18.49
C LYS A 153 21.09 -0.63 -17.03
N ALA A 154 19.87 -0.37 -16.53
CA ALA A 154 19.49 -0.64 -15.15
C ALA A 154 18.01 -0.99 -15.03
N ILE A 155 17.66 -1.83 -14.05
CA ILE A 155 16.30 -2.18 -13.68
C ILE A 155 16.08 -1.84 -12.21
N VAL A 156 14.99 -1.12 -11.92
CA VAL A 156 14.57 -0.80 -10.54
C VAL A 156 13.32 -1.60 -10.21
N LEU A 157 13.43 -2.52 -9.26
CA LEU A 157 12.34 -3.40 -8.84
C LEU A 157 11.51 -2.75 -7.74
N CYS A 158 10.26 -2.43 -8.03
CA CYS A 158 9.30 -1.78 -7.13
C CYS A 158 7.99 -2.57 -7.07
N THR A 159 8.07 -3.87 -6.93
CA THR A 159 6.99 -4.84 -7.12
C THR A 159 5.94 -4.87 -6.00
N GLY A 160 6.20 -4.19 -4.88
CA GLY A 160 5.24 -4.05 -3.77
C GLY A 160 4.76 -5.40 -3.26
N THR A 161 3.43 -5.60 -3.28
CA THR A 161 2.77 -6.81 -2.77
C THR A 161 2.20 -7.69 -3.90
N TYR A 162 2.77 -7.64 -5.11
CA TYR A 162 2.18 -8.28 -6.30
C TYR A 162 2.89 -9.57 -6.74
N LEU A 163 4.18 -9.79 -6.35
CA LEU A 163 4.92 -10.98 -6.78
C LEU A 163 4.31 -12.25 -6.17
N ARG A 164 3.83 -13.16 -7.03
CA ARG A 164 3.14 -14.40 -6.66
C ARG A 164 2.14 -14.19 -5.52
N ALA A 165 1.39 -13.09 -5.63
CA ALA A 165 0.45 -12.68 -4.60
C ALA A 165 -0.75 -13.64 -4.52
N ARG A 166 -1.21 -13.90 -3.28
CA ARG A 166 -2.49 -14.53 -3.01
C ARG A 166 -3.20 -13.83 -1.86
N CYS A 167 -4.49 -13.59 -2.02
CA CYS A 167 -5.37 -13.02 -1.00
C CYS A 167 -6.13 -14.14 -0.29
N LEU A 168 -6.25 -14.02 1.04
CA LEU A 168 -6.86 -15.03 1.89
C LEU A 168 -7.96 -14.40 2.77
N THR A 169 -9.16 -14.96 2.71
CA THR A 169 -10.33 -14.58 3.54
C THR A 169 -10.97 -15.87 4.03
N GLY A 170 -10.72 -16.24 5.29
CA GLY A 170 -11.08 -17.55 5.80
C GLY A 170 -10.54 -18.67 4.93
N GLU A 171 -11.42 -19.55 4.53
CA GLU A 171 -11.12 -20.73 3.70
C GLU A 171 -10.90 -20.38 2.21
N MET A 172 -11.25 -19.14 1.81
CA MET A 172 -11.13 -18.70 0.41
C MET A 172 -9.73 -18.18 0.12
N ILE A 173 -9.11 -18.73 -0.92
CA ILE A 173 -7.81 -18.27 -1.43
C ILE A 173 -7.99 -17.84 -2.89
N THR A 174 -7.58 -16.61 -3.20
CA THR A 174 -7.57 -16.07 -4.57
C THR A 174 -6.15 -15.69 -4.98
N HIS A 175 -5.73 -16.12 -6.16
CA HIS A 175 -4.41 -15.80 -6.72
C HIS A 175 -4.43 -14.45 -7.42
N THR A 176 -4.61 -13.38 -6.65
CA THR A 176 -4.68 -12.00 -7.13
C THR A 176 -3.77 -11.10 -6.27
N GLY A 177 -3.43 -9.95 -6.83
CA GLY A 177 -2.90 -8.83 -6.06
C GLY A 177 -4.01 -8.11 -5.27
N PRO A 178 -3.68 -6.97 -4.63
CA PRO A 178 -4.64 -6.17 -3.86
C PRO A 178 -5.87 -5.77 -4.70
N ASN A 179 -7.03 -5.68 -4.06
CA ASN A 179 -8.29 -5.25 -4.69
C ASN A 179 -8.70 -6.05 -5.94
N GLY A 180 -8.31 -7.33 -6.04
CA GLY A 180 -8.63 -8.19 -7.16
C GLY A 180 -7.81 -7.91 -8.43
N LEU A 181 -6.79 -7.07 -8.37
CA LEU A 181 -5.87 -6.83 -9.48
C LEU A 181 -5.04 -8.09 -9.79
N LEU A 182 -4.52 -8.19 -11.00
CA LEU A 182 -3.66 -9.31 -11.38
C LEU A 182 -2.41 -9.37 -10.49
N ALA A 183 -2.04 -10.58 -10.07
CA ALA A 183 -0.75 -10.84 -9.46
C ALA A 183 0.34 -10.93 -10.53
N ALA A 184 1.57 -10.53 -10.21
CA ALA A 184 2.75 -10.70 -11.06
C ALA A 184 3.40 -12.06 -10.75
N ASN A 185 3.13 -13.07 -11.58
CA ASN A 185 3.46 -14.45 -11.26
C ASN A 185 4.76 -14.96 -11.91
N HIS A 186 5.33 -14.22 -12.86
CA HIS A 186 6.38 -14.73 -13.73
C HIS A 186 7.79 -14.25 -13.37
N LEU A 187 7.93 -13.09 -12.72
CA LEU A 187 9.25 -12.50 -12.46
C LEU A 187 10.03 -13.19 -11.34
N THR A 188 9.37 -13.78 -10.35
CA THR A 188 10.03 -14.39 -9.18
C THR A 188 11.08 -15.42 -9.58
N GLN A 189 10.80 -16.30 -10.55
CA GLN A 189 11.76 -17.32 -10.99
C GLN A 189 13.01 -16.69 -11.59
N SER A 190 12.84 -15.67 -12.46
CA SER A 190 13.98 -14.96 -13.03
C SER A 190 14.86 -14.30 -11.96
N LEU A 191 14.28 -13.78 -10.87
CA LEU A 191 15.05 -13.23 -9.76
C LEU A 191 15.86 -14.32 -9.05
N ILE A 192 15.26 -15.49 -8.81
CA ILE A 192 15.94 -16.64 -8.20
C ILE A 192 17.10 -17.12 -9.08
N ASP A 193 16.90 -17.21 -10.38
CA ASP A 193 17.91 -17.65 -11.35
C ASP A 193 19.12 -16.69 -11.39
N HIS A 194 18.91 -15.41 -11.05
CA HIS A 194 19.97 -14.41 -10.85
C HIS A 194 20.56 -14.38 -9.42
N GLY A 195 20.24 -15.38 -8.59
CA GLY A 195 20.82 -15.53 -7.26
C GLY A 195 20.16 -14.68 -6.16
N ILE A 196 19.01 -14.07 -6.44
CA ILE A 196 18.27 -13.29 -5.43
C ILE A 196 17.48 -14.26 -4.54
N GLU A 197 17.77 -14.28 -3.25
CA GLU A 197 17.01 -15.06 -2.28
C GLU A 197 15.63 -14.44 -2.05
N MET A 198 14.59 -15.23 -2.24
CA MET A 198 13.20 -14.79 -2.09
C MET A 198 12.58 -15.38 -0.81
N ARG A 199 11.72 -14.60 -0.16
CA ARG A 199 10.91 -15.01 1.00
C ARG A 199 9.46 -14.64 0.80
N ARG A 200 8.59 -15.26 1.61
CA ARG A 200 7.17 -14.90 1.68
C ARG A 200 6.95 -13.89 2.80
N PHE A 201 6.28 -12.77 2.46
CA PHE A 201 5.75 -11.82 3.44
C PHE A 201 4.22 -11.85 3.43
N LYS A 202 3.65 -11.47 4.58
CA LYS A 202 2.22 -11.36 4.77
C LYS A 202 1.88 -9.98 5.30
N THR A 203 0.94 -9.30 4.66
CA THR A 203 0.27 -8.12 5.21
C THR A 203 -1.24 -8.34 5.23
N GLY A 204 -2.01 -7.33 5.62
CA GLY A 204 -3.47 -7.44 5.62
C GLY A 204 -4.10 -6.06 5.54
N THR A 205 -5.38 -6.05 5.24
CA THR A 205 -6.21 -4.85 5.20
C THR A 205 -7.54 -5.13 5.90
N PRO A 206 -8.17 -4.14 6.56
CA PRO A 206 -9.52 -4.28 7.10
C PRO A 206 -10.57 -4.15 6.00
N ALA A 207 -11.83 -4.45 6.35
CA ALA A 207 -12.95 -4.25 5.47
C ALA A 207 -13.17 -2.77 5.13
N ARG A 208 -13.82 -2.54 3.99
CA ARG A 208 -14.47 -1.28 3.64
C ARG A 208 -15.96 -1.41 3.85
N VAL A 209 -16.56 -0.39 4.45
CA VAL A 209 -17.97 -0.42 4.83
C VAL A 209 -18.71 0.78 4.23
N ASP A 210 -20.01 0.63 4.01
CA ASP A 210 -20.84 1.71 3.47
C ASP A 210 -21.16 2.72 4.59
N LYS A 211 -20.73 3.97 4.40
CA LYS A 211 -20.97 5.11 5.29
C LYS A 211 -22.44 5.22 5.74
N ARG A 212 -23.38 4.94 4.83
CA ARG A 212 -24.83 5.04 5.09
C ARG A 212 -25.36 4.01 6.06
N SER A 213 -24.57 2.95 6.34
CA SER A 213 -24.91 1.89 7.29
C SER A 213 -24.37 2.14 8.71
N LEU A 214 -23.72 3.26 8.95
CA LEU A 214 -23.05 3.59 10.19
C LEU A 214 -23.85 4.61 11.01
N ASP A 215 -23.82 4.45 12.33
CA ASP A 215 -24.38 5.38 13.31
C ASP A 215 -23.27 6.18 13.99
N PHE A 216 -22.92 7.31 13.41
CA PHE A 216 -21.85 8.17 13.92
C PHE A 216 -22.14 8.79 15.30
N SER A 217 -23.41 8.81 15.75
CA SER A 217 -23.76 9.34 17.08
C SER A 217 -23.18 8.52 18.22
N LYS A 218 -22.76 7.28 17.94
CA LYS A 218 -22.14 6.36 18.89
C LYS A 218 -20.60 6.35 18.84
N MET A 219 -20.02 7.22 18.04
CA MET A 219 -18.56 7.30 17.82
C MET A 219 -18.04 8.65 18.25
N GLU A 220 -16.75 8.72 18.56
CA GLU A 220 -16.07 9.96 18.88
C GLU A 220 -15.51 10.61 17.59
N GLU A 221 -15.95 11.81 17.28
CA GLU A 221 -15.50 12.54 16.11
C GLU A 221 -14.03 13.00 16.26
N GLN A 222 -13.24 12.76 15.23
CA GLN A 222 -11.83 13.09 15.17
C GLN A 222 -11.58 14.13 14.08
N PHE A 223 -11.42 15.38 14.49
CA PHE A 223 -11.13 16.50 13.61
C PHE A 223 -9.66 16.52 13.15
N GLY A 224 -9.43 17.09 11.98
CA GLY A 224 -8.10 17.51 11.55
C GLY A 224 -7.55 18.68 12.38
N ASP A 225 -6.33 19.08 12.09
CA ASP A 225 -5.76 20.28 12.70
C ASP A 225 -6.44 21.54 12.11
N GLU A 226 -6.70 22.54 12.96
CA GLU A 226 -7.31 23.80 12.56
C GLU A 226 -6.47 24.52 11.47
N ARG A 227 -5.14 24.48 11.63
CA ARG A 227 -4.20 24.96 10.62
C ARG A 227 -3.38 23.81 10.07
N VAL A 228 -3.51 23.57 8.78
CA VAL A 228 -2.79 22.52 8.06
C VAL A 228 -1.34 22.92 7.84
N VAL A 229 -0.44 21.98 8.10
CA VAL A 229 0.97 22.07 7.72
C VAL A 229 1.17 21.19 6.50
N PRO A 230 1.67 21.69 5.35
CA PRO A 230 1.89 20.89 4.18
C PRO A 230 3.00 19.84 4.39
N PHE A 231 2.94 18.74 3.64
CA PHE A 231 4.00 17.74 3.62
C PHE A 231 5.21 18.25 2.86
N SER A 232 4.99 18.84 1.68
CA SER A 232 6.09 19.33 0.86
C SER A 232 6.61 20.68 1.36
N PHE A 233 7.94 20.82 1.34
CA PHE A 233 8.60 22.09 1.64
C PHE A 233 8.38 23.15 0.56
N THR A 234 7.92 22.74 -0.63
CA THR A 234 7.67 23.62 -1.78
C THR A 234 6.20 24.03 -1.90
N THR A 235 5.30 23.43 -1.11
CA THR A 235 3.88 23.79 -1.10
C THR A 235 3.65 25.04 -0.27
N ASP A 236 2.92 26.01 -0.82
CA ASP A 236 2.48 27.19 -0.09
C ASP A 236 1.53 26.80 1.04
N PRO A 237 1.86 27.09 2.32
CA PRO A 237 0.99 26.76 3.45
C PRO A 237 -0.43 27.30 3.37
N GLU A 238 -0.65 28.43 2.70
CA GLU A 238 -2.01 28.99 2.55
C GLU A 238 -2.84 28.23 1.49
N SER A 239 -2.19 27.56 0.54
CA SER A 239 -2.90 26.79 -0.50
C SER A 239 -3.52 25.49 0.01
N VAL A 240 -3.12 25.01 1.19
CA VAL A 240 -3.60 23.75 1.78
C VAL A 240 -4.65 23.96 2.88
N GLN A 241 -5.17 25.17 3.05
CA GLN A 241 -6.25 25.45 4.00
C GLN A 241 -7.60 25.12 3.36
N ILE A 242 -8.17 23.96 3.69
CA ILE A 242 -9.43 23.44 3.12
C ILE A 242 -10.42 23.10 4.23
N ASP A 243 -11.69 22.98 3.87
CA ASP A 243 -12.72 22.39 4.73
C ASP A 243 -12.46 20.88 4.86
N GLN A 244 -12.04 20.44 6.02
CA GLN A 244 -11.63 19.07 6.26
C GLN A 244 -12.80 18.18 6.68
N VAL A 245 -12.74 16.91 6.25
CA VAL A 245 -13.67 15.87 6.71
C VAL A 245 -13.23 15.26 8.02
N SER A 246 -14.18 14.75 8.82
CA SER A 246 -13.86 14.06 10.06
C SER A 246 -13.58 12.57 9.84
N CYS A 247 -12.68 12.03 10.67
CA CYS A 247 -12.60 10.60 10.96
C CYS A 247 -13.37 10.32 12.27
N TRP A 248 -13.58 9.05 12.59
CA TRP A 248 -14.38 8.67 13.75
C TRP A 248 -13.65 7.58 14.53
N LEU A 249 -13.78 7.60 15.85
CA LEU A 249 -13.16 6.63 16.75
C LEU A 249 -14.25 5.82 17.45
N THR A 250 -14.11 4.50 17.40
CA THR A 250 -14.88 3.53 18.17
C THR A 250 -13.96 2.47 18.76
N TYR A 251 -14.50 1.44 19.39
CA TYR A 251 -13.70 0.45 20.11
C TYR A 251 -14.26 -0.96 19.92
N THR A 252 -13.37 -1.95 19.95
CA THR A 252 -13.77 -3.34 20.19
C THR A 252 -14.25 -3.50 21.63
N ASN A 253 -14.91 -4.62 21.92
CA ASN A 253 -15.40 -4.97 23.24
C ASN A 253 -15.24 -6.49 23.50
N SER A 254 -15.64 -6.95 24.69
CA SER A 254 -15.52 -8.36 25.07
C SER A 254 -16.20 -9.32 24.10
N LYS A 255 -17.37 -8.94 23.55
CA LYS A 255 -18.12 -9.76 22.57
C LYS A 255 -17.35 -9.87 21.25
N THR A 256 -16.74 -8.76 20.79
CA THR A 256 -15.86 -8.77 19.61
C THR A 256 -14.71 -9.76 19.80
N HIS A 257 -14.05 -9.69 20.97
CA HIS A 257 -12.92 -10.56 21.30
C HIS A 257 -13.33 -12.04 21.44
N GLU A 258 -14.49 -12.31 21.98
CA GLU A 258 -15.05 -13.67 22.09
C GLU A 258 -15.30 -14.29 20.71
N ILE A 259 -15.95 -13.56 19.79
CA ILE A 259 -16.18 -14.01 18.42
C ILE A 259 -14.85 -14.35 17.75
N ILE A 260 -13.84 -13.48 17.85
CA ILE A 260 -12.52 -13.70 17.27
C ILE A 260 -11.87 -14.95 17.85
N ARG A 261 -11.85 -15.12 19.19
CA ARG A 261 -11.24 -16.28 19.84
C ARG A 261 -11.91 -17.60 19.45
N ASN A 262 -13.24 -17.60 19.31
CA ASN A 262 -14.02 -18.79 18.96
C ASN A 262 -13.87 -19.22 17.49
N ASN A 263 -13.25 -18.39 16.63
CA ASN A 263 -13.07 -18.66 15.21
C ASN A 263 -11.60 -18.60 14.77
N LEU A 264 -10.63 -18.70 15.70
CA LEU A 264 -9.21 -18.67 15.36
C LEU A 264 -8.79 -19.80 14.42
N ASP A 265 -9.40 -20.97 14.56
CA ASP A 265 -9.18 -22.14 13.70
C ASP A 265 -9.58 -21.90 12.24
N ARG A 266 -10.47 -20.94 11.98
CA ARG A 266 -10.90 -20.51 10.64
C ARG A 266 -10.06 -19.36 10.08
N SER A 267 -9.16 -18.78 10.88
CA SER A 267 -8.24 -17.75 10.44
C SER A 267 -7.03 -18.36 9.72
N PRO A 268 -6.74 -18.03 8.46
CA PRO A 268 -5.57 -18.53 7.72
C PRO A 268 -4.24 -18.34 8.46
N ILE A 269 -4.14 -17.31 9.32
CA ILE A 269 -2.96 -17.03 10.13
C ILE A 269 -2.77 -18.13 11.19
N TYR A 270 -3.85 -18.51 11.90
CA TYR A 270 -3.81 -19.46 13.00
C TYR A 270 -4.01 -20.91 12.53
N ALA A 271 -4.63 -21.11 11.38
CA ALA A 271 -4.75 -22.42 10.72
C ALA A 271 -3.46 -22.90 10.03
N GLY A 272 -2.39 -22.10 10.03
CA GLY A 272 -1.11 -22.47 9.42
C GLY A 272 -1.10 -22.45 7.88
N ILE A 273 -2.09 -21.81 7.26
CA ILE A 273 -2.19 -21.70 5.80
C ILE A 273 -1.24 -20.60 5.27
N ILE A 274 -1.01 -19.55 6.06
CA ILE A 274 -0.11 -18.47 5.75
C ILE A 274 1.31 -18.88 6.14
N GLU A 275 2.21 -18.89 5.16
CA GLU A 275 3.62 -19.20 5.31
C GLU A 275 4.46 -17.94 5.60
N GLY A 276 3.97 -16.80 5.11
CA GLY A 276 4.67 -15.52 5.16
C GLY A 276 4.76 -14.91 6.55
N THR A 277 5.91 -14.29 6.84
CA THR A 277 6.09 -13.52 8.07
C THR A 277 5.41 -12.16 7.94
N GLY A 278 4.60 -11.78 8.96
CA GLY A 278 4.00 -10.46 9.04
C GLY A 278 5.01 -9.37 9.45
N PRO A 279 4.98 -8.17 8.86
CA PRO A 279 5.79 -7.06 9.32
C PRO A 279 5.36 -6.61 10.73
N ARG A 280 6.31 -6.13 11.52
CA ARG A 280 6.13 -5.78 12.94
C ARG A 280 4.96 -4.81 13.19
N TYR A 281 4.68 -3.92 12.26
CA TYR A 281 3.69 -2.84 12.43
C TYR A 281 2.35 -3.07 11.72
N CYS A 282 2.08 -4.29 11.26
CA CYS A 282 0.80 -4.66 10.65
C CYS A 282 0.17 -5.89 11.35
N PRO A 283 -0.11 -5.81 12.66
CA PRO A 283 -0.81 -6.89 13.35
C PRO A 283 -2.27 -6.93 12.91
N SER A 284 -2.79 -8.12 12.69
CA SER A 284 -4.22 -8.34 12.51
C SER A 284 -4.98 -8.11 13.83
N ILE A 285 -6.29 -7.98 13.77
CA ILE A 285 -7.10 -7.88 14.99
C ILE A 285 -7.03 -9.18 15.81
N GLU A 286 -6.93 -10.33 15.15
CA GLU A 286 -6.71 -11.63 15.78
C GLU A 286 -5.42 -11.63 16.60
N ASP A 287 -4.31 -11.14 15.99
CA ASP A 287 -3.03 -11.00 16.69
C ASP A 287 -3.13 -10.10 17.93
N LYS A 288 -3.88 -8.99 17.84
CA LYS A 288 -4.06 -8.07 18.96
C LYS A 288 -4.83 -8.72 20.10
N VAL A 289 -5.93 -9.42 19.77
CA VAL A 289 -6.79 -10.08 20.75
C VAL A 289 -6.09 -11.25 21.47
N VAL A 290 -5.19 -11.95 20.75
CA VAL A 290 -4.42 -13.05 21.31
C VAL A 290 -3.20 -12.56 22.12
N LYS A 291 -2.40 -11.65 21.53
CA LYS A 291 -1.12 -11.18 22.13
C LYS A 291 -1.32 -10.18 23.27
N PHE A 292 -2.44 -9.45 23.26
CA PHE A 292 -2.79 -8.46 24.27
C PHE A 292 -4.14 -8.82 24.92
N ALA A 293 -4.23 -10.07 25.39
CA ALA A 293 -5.46 -10.62 25.95
C ALA A 293 -5.97 -9.86 27.21
N GLU A 294 -5.08 -9.14 27.89
CA GLU A 294 -5.39 -8.29 29.04
C GLU A 294 -6.09 -6.98 28.65
N LYS A 295 -6.06 -6.60 27.36
CA LYS A 295 -6.75 -5.40 26.89
C LYS A 295 -8.24 -5.67 26.71
N GLU A 296 -9.05 -4.90 27.40
CA GLU A 296 -10.52 -5.00 27.31
C GLU A 296 -11.06 -4.48 25.97
N ARG A 297 -10.33 -3.55 25.33
CA ARG A 297 -10.72 -2.93 24.06
C ARG A 297 -9.53 -2.46 23.25
N HIS A 298 -9.71 -2.41 21.93
CA HIS A 298 -8.77 -1.81 20.96
C HIS A 298 -9.44 -0.64 20.24
N GLN A 299 -8.68 0.39 19.93
CA GLN A 299 -9.13 1.55 19.14
C GLN A 299 -9.36 1.14 17.68
N ILE A 300 -10.49 1.58 17.14
CA ILE A 300 -10.91 1.37 15.77
C ILE A 300 -11.23 2.73 15.15
N PHE A 301 -10.58 3.06 14.05
CA PHE A 301 -10.79 4.31 13.33
C PHE A 301 -11.64 4.05 12.09
N ILE A 302 -12.68 4.86 11.92
CA ILE A 302 -13.53 4.88 10.73
C ILE A 302 -13.11 6.07 9.90
N GLU A 303 -12.52 5.80 8.74
CA GLU A 303 -11.81 6.79 7.94
C GLU A 303 -12.39 6.83 6.52
N PRO A 304 -12.81 8.01 5.99
CA PRO A 304 -13.31 8.10 4.62
C PRO A 304 -12.20 7.80 3.61
N GLU A 305 -12.52 7.06 2.55
CA GLU A 305 -11.56 6.76 1.47
C GLU A 305 -11.54 7.83 0.36
N GLY A 306 -12.41 8.82 0.43
CA GLY A 306 -12.49 9.94 -0.51
C GLY A 306 -13.76 10.76 -0.33
N LEU A 307 -13.85 11.87 -1.05
CA LEU A 307 -15.02 12.77 -1.01
C LEU A 307 -16.21 12.27 -1.85
N ASN A 308 -15.91 11.54 -2.93
CA ASN A 308 -16.88 11.07 -3.90
C ASN A 308 -17.22 9.57 -3.74
N THR A 309 -17.03 9.02 -2.55
CA THR A 309 -17.34 7.62 -2.24
C THR A 309 -18.03 7.50 -0.88
N ASN A 310 -18.84 6.45 -0.71
CA ASN A 310 -19.39 6.06 0.59
C ASN A 310 -18.53 4.99 1.28
N GLU A 311 -17.39 4.61 0.72
CA GLU A 311 -16.50 3.65 1.33
C GLU A 311 -15.76 4.25 2.54
N MET A 312 -15.87 3.58 3.68
CA MET A 312 -15.16 3.92 4.91
C MET A 312 -14.19 2.79 5.25
N TYR A 313 -12.94 3.13 5.52
CA TYR A 313 -11.90 2.23 5.96
C TYR A 313 -12.03 1.99 7.48
N VAL A 314 -11.99 0.72 7.92
CA VAL A 314 -12.14 0.38 9.34
C VAL A 314 -10.76 0.10 9.95
N GLY A 315 -10.01 1.15 10.18
CA GLY A 315 -8.62 1.11 10.68
C GLY A 315 -8.53 0.42 12.04
N GLY A 316 -7.64 -0.58 12.14
CA GLY A 316 -7.45 -1.37 13.35
C GLY A 316 -8.10 -2.75 13.32
N MET A 317 -8.97 -3.02 12.36
CA MET A 317 -9.69 -4.30 12.16
C MET A 317 -9.13 -5.13 10.98
N SER A 318 -7.85 -4.96 10.63
CA SER A 318 -7.21 -5.84 9.64
C SER A 318 -7.38 -7.29 10.06
N SER A 319 -7.89 -8.13 9.18
CA SER A 319 -8.26 -9.51 9.48
C SER A 319 -8.15 -10.40 8.26
N SER A 320 -8.01 -11.70 8.48
CA SER A 320 -8.20 -12.74 7.46
C SER A 320 -9.34 -13.69 7.76
N MET A 321 -10.17 -13.36 8.74
CA MET A 321 -11.36 -14.15 9.08
C MET A 321 -12.31 -14.29 7.89
N PRO A 322 -13.10 -15.38 7.80
CA PRO A 322 -14.12 -15.54 6.76
C PRO A 322 -15.23 -14.49 6.88
N GLU A 323 -15.94 -14.24 5.79
CA GLU A 323 -16.92 -13.16 5.64
C GLU A 323 -17.99 -13.17 6.74
N ASP A 324 -18.55 -14.35 7.07
CA ASP A 324 -19.56 -14.51 8.13
C ASP A 324 -19.04 -14.01 9.49
N VAL A 325 -17.82 -14.39 9.85
CA VAL A 325 -17.16 -13.93 11.09
C VAL A 325 -16.87 -12.45 11.05
N GLN A 326 -16.47 -11.91 9.87
CA GLN A 326 -16.27 -10.47 9.71
C GLN A 326 -17.56 -9.70 10.02
N TYR A 327 -18.71 -10.09 9.45
CA TYR A 327 -19.99 -9.47 9.76
C TYR A 327 -20.34 -9.56 11.25
N GLU A 328 -20.13 -10.72 11.89
CA GLU A 328 -20.40 -10.88 13.30
C GLU A 328 -19.56 -9.96 14.17
N MET A 329 -18.23 -9.94 13.99
CA MET A 329 -17.34 -9.11 14.79
C MET A 329 -17.55 -7.60 14.55
N TYR A 330 -17.75 -7.18 13.28
CA TYR A 330 -17.98 -5.75 12.98
C TYR A 330 -19.29 -5.25 13.62
N ARG A 331 -20.36 -6.05 13.63
CA ARG A 331 -21.64 -5.67 14.22
C ARG A 331 -21.64 -5.56 15.75
N THR A 332 -20.57 -5.98 16.41
CA THR A 332 -20.40 -5.73 17.85
C THR A 332 -19.83 -4.38 18.17
N LEU A 333 -19.27 -3.68 17.19
CA LEU A 333 -18.64 -2.36 17.40
C LEU A 333 -19.73 -1.28 17.53
N PRO A 334 -19.63 -0.37 18.54
CA PRO A 334 -20.58 0.73 18.65
C PRO A 334 -20.61 1.58 17.37
N GLY A 335 -21.82 1.76 16.82
CA GLY A 335 -22.08 2.48 15.58
C GLY A 335 -21.98 1.64 14.31
N LEU A 336 -21.62 0.35 14.40
CA LEU A 336 -21.54 -0.57 13.28
C LEU A 336 -22.58 -1.71 13.36
N GLU A 337 -23.57 -1.62 14.22
CA GLU A 337 -24.56 -2.69 14.44
C GLU A 337 -25.33 -3.10 13.17
N ASN A 338 -25.51 -2.14 12.25
CA ASN A 338 -26.20 -2.35 10.97
C ASN A 338 -25.24 -2.31 9.77
N VAL A 339 -23.95 -2.48 10.01
CA VAL A 339 -22.91 -2.32 8.99
C VAL A 339 -23.16 -3.17 7.73
N LYS A 340 -22.88 -2.55 6.57
CA LYS A 340 -22.79 -3.22 5.26
C LYS A 340 -21.34 -3.17 4.80
N ILE A 341 -20.77 -4.35 4.61
CA ILE A 341 -19.42 -4.49 4.07
C ILE A 341 -19.48 -4.30 2.55
N VAL A 342 -18.61 -3.44 2.02
CA VAL A 342 -18.45 -3.18 0.58
C VAL A 342 -17.33 -4.05 0.04
N ARG A 343 -16.25 -4.22 0.82
CA ARG A 343 -15.10 -5.08 0.52
C ARG A 343 -14.67 -5.77 1.80
N ASP A 344 -14.47 -7.07 1.74
CA ASP A 344 -14.00 -7.83 2.89
C ASP A 344 -12.57 -7.46 3.28
N ALA A 345 -12.26 -7.64 4.56
CA ALA A 345 -10.90 -7.73 5.03
C ALA A 345 -10.23 -8.99 4.44
N TYR A 346 -8.94 -8.89 4.15
CA TYR A 346 -8.16 -10.04 3.69
C TYR A 346 -6.70 -9.94 4.17
N ALA A 347 -6.05 -11.08 4.29
CA ALA A 347 -4.59 -11.13 4.29
C ALA A 347 -4.09 -11.27 2.85
N ILE A 348 -2.95 -10.67 2.56
CA ILE A 348 -2.23 -10.88 1.30
C ILE A 348 -0.84 -11.41 1.59
N GLU A 349 -0.46 -12.47 0.91
CA GLU A 349 0.86 -13.07 0.91
C GLU A 349 1.54 -12.89 -0.43
N TYR A 350 2.82 -12.54 -0.42
CA TYR A 350 3.58 -12.23 -1.63
C TYR A 350 5.06 -12.52 -1.46
N ASP A 351 5.79 -12.66 -2.57
CA ASP A 351 7.24 -12.83 -2.56
C ASP A 351 7.93 -11.47 -2.37
N CYS A 352 9.01 -11.50 -1.61
CA CYS A 352 9.92 -10.37 -1.45
C CYS A 352 11.38 -10.84 -1.41
N CYS A 353 12.28 -9.95 -1.80
CA CYS A 353 13.71 -10.18 -1.72
C CYS A 353 14.20 -10.18 -0.26
N LEU A 354 15.08 -11.10 0.09
CA LEU A 354 15.79 -11.09 1.36
C LEU A 354 16.97 -10.12 1.28
N LEU A 355 16.78 -8.90 1.73
CA LEU A 355 17.78 -7.83 1.63
C LEU A 355 19.08 -8.09 2.43
N TYR A 356 19.07 -9.00 3.41
CA TYR A 356 20.26 -9.32 4.20
C TYR A 356 21.38 -9.98 3.39
N THR A 357 21.04 -10.61 2.28
CA THR A 357 22.00 -11.28 1.38
C THR A 357 22.37 -10.43 0.16
N SER A 358 21.71 -9.30 -0.02
CA SER A 358 21.99 -8.40 -1.15
C SER A 358 23.07 -7.39 -0.77
N PRO A 359 24.08 -7.16 -1.65
CA PRO A 359 25.07 -6.11 -1.44
C PRO A 359 24.40 -4.75 -1.21
N SER A 360 24.85 -4.03 -0.22
CA SER A 360 24.39 -2.68 0.07
C SER A 360 25.54 -1.70 -0.11
N PRO A 361 25.29 -0.45 -0.58
CA PRO A 361 26.32 0.59 -0.59
C PRO A 361 26.98 0.84 0.77
N ARG A 362 26.31 0.46 1.87
CA ARG A 362 26.86 0.53 3.23
C ARG A 362 27.88 -0.57 3.52
N ASP A 363 27.86 -1.66 2.75
CA ASP A 363 28.76 -2.80 2.94
C ASP A 363 30.08 -2.59 2.17
N CYS A 364 30.21 -1.50 1.43
CA CYS A 364 31.37 -1.14 0.61
C CYS A 364 32.32 -0.15 1.31
N SER A 365 32.14 0.11 2.62
CA SER A 365 32.99 1.02 3.42
C SER A 365 33.97 0.30 4.30
#